data_9d428ee873a2cf62fac3d5364ed767b4
#
_entry.id   9d428ee873a2cf62fac3d5364ed767b4
#
_cell.length_a   1.000
_cell.length_b   1.000
_cell.length_c   1.000
_cell.angle_alpha   90.00
_cell.angle_beta   90.00
_cell.angle_gamma   90.00
#
_symmetry.space_group_name_H-M   'P 1'
#
loop_
_entity.id
_entity.type
_entity.pdbx_description
1 polymer ?
#
loop_
_entity_poly.entity_id
_entity_poly.type
_entity_poly.pdbx_seq_one_letter_code
_entity_poly.pdbx_strand_id
1 'polypeptide(L)'
;MNLPPPRPPGTPRPPVLSGGGATAVGTLPEQRLQREALLEADAALWAVVLAGGIGSRFWPLSSSKRPKQVLSLAGDRPLIADTVLRLHPLIPADRVLVVTSADIAPAIEAAIPEVPQENLLVEPYPLGTAAALAWAAKVIAKRAGPETIFCTLHADLAVAFPELFRHTLKAAARAATAEEALVAIGARATRPEPGFGYIIPFAGTASERSALGGAQRVQRFVEKPSADAAQALIGQGALWNTGICMWRAHVVLDALERHTPELTPEAMTALDVGDHATFAELVERVSVEHGLLARSDHLLVLLGEFGWDDVGTWGSLRRARELDDEGNGGVGHALFIDAESNIAHAEGSDMCTVLYGVDGLLVVSLPGLTFVTTLEKATDLRALLDQLPESVRVRDQPA
;
A
#
# COMPACT_ATOMS: atom_id res chain seq x y z
N MET A 1 27.95 -53.76 17.67
CA MET A 1 28.08 -52.89 18.85
C MET A 1 29.54 -52.41 18.89
N ASN A 2 29.83 -51.22 18.42
CA ASN A 2 31.18 -50.65 18.49
C ASN A 2 31.21 -49.67 19.64
N LEU A 3 32.03 -49.98 20.64
CA LEU A 3 32.33 -49.09 21.78
C LEU A 3 33.29 -47.99 21.30
N PRO A 4 33.13 -46.74 21.76
CA PRO A 4 34.03 -45.64 21.43
C PRO A 4 35.41 -45.84 22.13
N PRO A 5 36.51 -45.32 21.56
CA PRO A 5 37.86 -45.48 22.07
C PRO A 5 38.04 -44.71 23.41
N PRO A 6 39.00 -45.17 24.28
CA PRO A 6 39.27 -44.53 25.57
C PRO A 6 39.95 -43.18 25.41
N ARG A 7 39.60 -42.23 26.31
CA ARG A 7 40.18 -40.87 26.34
C ARG A 7 41.61 -40.87 26.91
N PRO A 8 42.47 -39.96 26.42
CA PRO A 8 43.81 -39.78 26.97
C PRO A 8 43.82 -39.23 28.39
N PRO A 9 44.79 -39.57 29.25
CA PRO A 9 44.88 -39.10 30.62
C PRO A 9 45.32 -37.63 30.68
N GLY A 10 44.59 -36.81 31.44
CA GLY A 10 45.03 -35.42 31.75
C GLY A 10 44.04 -34.31 31.52
N THR A 11 42.80 -34.55 31.10
CA THR A 11 41.82 -33.48 30.95
C THR A 11 41.05 -33.24 32.26
N PRO A 12 41.05 -32.00 32.85
CA PRO A 12 40.29 -31.71 34.06
C PRO A 12 38.80 -31.76 33.75
N ARG A 13 38.01 -32.37 34.68
CA ARG A 13 36.55 -32.34 34.66
C ARG A 13 36.06 -30.91 34.84
N PRO A 14 35.08 -30.45 34.05
CA PRO A 14 34.38 -29.21 34.37
C PRO A 14 33.63 -29.35 35.69
N PRO A 15 33.50 -28.28 36.49
CA PRO A 15 32.80 -28.33 37.77
C PRO A 15 31.33 -28.68 37.55
N VAL A 16 30.84 -29.65 38.31
CA VAL A 16 29.42 -29.96 38.43
C VAL A 16 28.79 -28.78 39.21
N LEU A 17 28.08 -27.90 38.49
CA LEU A 17 27.21 -26.93 39.13
C LEU A 17 26.06 -27.71 39.77
N SER A 18 26.10 -27.80 41.10
CA SER A 18 25.01 -28.26 41.94
C SER A 18 23.76 -27.45 41.66
N GLY A 19 22.64 -28.12 41.43
CA GLY A 19 21.35 -27.56 41.13
C GLY A 19 20.92 -26.50 42.14
N GLY A 20 20.97 -25.25 41.65
CA GLY A 20 20.16 -24.17 42.19
C GLY A 20 18.80 -24.25 41.49
N GLY A 21 17.72 -24.37 42.26
CA GLY A 21 16.37 -24.47 41.76
C GLY A 21 16.09 -23.35 40.76
N ALA A 22 15.64 -23.74 39.58
CA ALA A 22 15.01 -22.82 38.66
C ALA A 22 13.75 -22.29 39.34
N THR A 23 13.85 -21.14 39.99
CA THR A 23 12.69 -20.31 40.28
C THR A 23 12.08 -20.00 38.93
N ALA A 24 10.93 -20.59 38.64
CA ALA A 24 10.07 -20.20 37.55
C ALA A 24 9.84 -18.70 37.72
N VAL A 25 10.51 -17.89 36.88
CA VAL A 25 10.18 -16.47 36.71
C VAL A 25 8.77 -16.47 36.13
N GLY A 26 7.77 -16.35 37.01
CA GLY A 26 6.38 -16.16 36.60
C GLY A 26 6.37 -14.94 35.72
N THR A 27 5.99 -15.10 34.47
CA THR A 27 5.71 -13.97 33.58
C THR A 27 4.71 -13.09 34.29
N LEU A 28 5.10 -11.82 34.55
CA LEU A 28 4.26 -10.83 35.19
C LEU A 28 2.87 -10.84 34.53
N PRO A 29 1.77 -10.70 35.29
CA PRO A 29 0.41 -10.71 34.73
C PRO A 29 0.25 -9.76 33.54
N GLU A 30 0.93 -8.62 33.56
CA GLU A 30 0.98 -7.65 32.46
C GLU A 30 1.59 -8.21 31.18
N GLN A 31 2.67 -8.96 31.24
CA GLN A 31 3.28 -9.57 30.04
C GLN A 31 2.40 -10.67 29.45
N ARG A 32 1.61 -11.34 30.27
CA ARG A 32 0.65 -12.34 29.82
C ARG A 32 -0.57 -11.67 29.17
N LEU A 33 -1.11 -10.62 29.77
CA LEU A 33 -2.20 -9.82 29.20
C LEU A 33 -1.78 -9.15 27.89
N GLN A 34 -0.58 -8.59 27.81
CA GLN A 34 -0.04 -8.03 26.56
C GLN A 34 0.13 -9.11 25.47
N ARG A 35 0.57 -10.31 25.82
CA ARG A 35 0.71 -11.43 24.88
C ARG A 35 -0.65 -11.95 24.41
N GLU A 36 -1.63 -12.02 25.28
CA GLU A 36 -3.01 -12.41 24.95
C GLU A 36 -3.67 -11.34 24.08
N ALA A 37 -3.52 -10.04 24.38
CA ALA A 37 -3.99 -8.93 23.56
C ALA A 37 -3.31 -8.89 22.17
N LEU A 38 -2.02 -9.24 22.08
CA LEU A 38 -1.29 -9.36 20.81
C LEU A 38 -1.79 -10.54 19.94
N LEU A 39 -2.23 -11.64 20.56
CA LEU A 39 -2.84 -12.78 19.86
C LEU A 39 -4.28 -12.48 19.42
N GLU A 40 -5.02 -11.71 20.21
CA GLU A 40 -6.36 -11.25 19.87
C GLU A 40 -6.34 -10.17 18.77
N ALA A 41 -5.34 -9.28 18.77
CA ALA A 41 -5.15 -8.30 17.70
C ALA A 41 -4.91 -8.95 16.32
N ASP A 42 -4.21 -10.09 16.27
CA ASP A 42 -4.05 -10.88 15.03
C ASP A 42 -5.41 -11.45 14.53
N ALA A 43 -6.38 -11.68 15.44
CA ALA A 43 -7.67 -12.31 15.11
C ALA A 43 -8.74 -11.35 14.58
N ALA A 44 -8.57 -10.03 14.73
CA ALA A 44 -9.60 -9.02 14.45
C ALA A 44 -9.14 -7.90 13.51
N LEU A 45 -8.09 -8.12 12.73
CA LEU A 45 -7.55 -7.10 11.82
C LEU A 45 -8.52 -6.77 10.68
N TRP A 46 -8.68 -5.48 10.39
CA TRP A 46 -9.46 -4.97 9.26
C TRP A 46 -8.54 -4.31 8.21
N ALA A 47 -9.05 -4.13 7.01
CA ALA A 47 -8.38 -3.37 5.97
C ALA A 47 -9.31 -2.32 5.35
N VAL A 48 -8.73 -1.20 4.94
CA VAL A 48 -9.40 -0.15 4.16
C VAL A 48 -8.61 0.04 2.87
N VAL A 49 -9.23 -0.30 1.76
CA VAL A 49 -8.66 -0.13 0.42
C VAL A 49 -9.13 1.21 -0.15
N LEU A 50 -8.20 2.11 -0.43
CA LEU A 50 -8.48 3.41 -1.02
C LEU A 50 -8.47 3.30 -2.55
N ALA A 51 -9.62 3.51 -3.19
CA ALA A 51 -9.86 3.29 -4.61
C ALA A 51 -10.54 4.50 -5.29
N GLY A 52 -10.09 5.73 -5.02
CA GLY A 52 -10.79 6.96 -5.43
C GLY A 52 -10.30 7.64 -6.72
N GLY A 53 -9.20 7.19 -7.35
CA GLY A 53 -8.60 7.86 -8.51
C GLY A 53 -8.93 7.19 -9.85
N ILE A 54 -9.06 7.94 -10.95
CA ILE A 54 -9.29 7.40 -12.31
C ILE A 54 -8.01 6.80 -12.91
N GLY A 55 -6.83 7.33 -12.54
CA GLY A 55 -5.54 6.85 -13.07
C GLY A 55 -5.25 7.26 -14.52
N SER A 56 -5.50 8.51 -14.88
CA SER A 56 -5.35 9.08 -16.24
C SER A 56 -3.98 8.86 -16.90
N ARG A 57 -2.94 8.57 -16.10
CA ARG A 57 -1.59 8.24 -16.60
C ARG A 57 -1.53 6.93 -17.39
N PHE A 58 -2.55 6.07 -17.28
CA PHE A 58 -2.64 4.81 -18.03
C PHE A 58 -3.54 4.93 -19.26
N TRP A 59 -3.84 6.15 -19.71
CA TRP A 59 -4.47 6.33 -21.01
C TRP A 59 -3.64 5.61 -22.11
N PRO A 60 -4.27 4.93 -23.07
CA PRO A 60 -5.69 4.83 -23.37
C PRO A 60 -6.45 3.70 -22.65
N LEU A 61 -5.82 2.93 -21.75
CA LEU A 61 -6.48 1.84 -21.02
C LEU A 61 -7.44 2.33 -19.93
N SER A 62 -7.05 3.41 -19.22
CA SER A 62 -7.86 3.98 -18.15
C SER A 62 -8.86 5.01 -18.65
N SER A 63 -10.07 4.96 -18.15
CA SER A 63 -11.15 5.93 -18.36
C SER A 63 -11.98 6.08 -17.09
N SER A 64 -12.97 7.00 -17.07
CA SER A 64 -13.92 7.11 -15.97
C SER A 64 -14.75 5.84 -15.75
N LYS A 65 -15.06 5.09 -16.82
CA LYS A 65 -15.76 3.79 -16.74
C LYS A 65 -14.83 2.61 -16.44
N ARG A 66 -13.55 2.75 -16.72
CA ARG A 66 -12.52 1.72 -16.52
C ARG A 66 -11.32 2.33 -15.80
N PRO A 67 -11.43 2.61 -14.50
CA PRO A 67 -10.35 3.23 -13.75
C PRO A 67 -9.15 2.29 -13.61
N LYS A 68 -7.96 2.85 -13.31
CA LYS A 68 -6.69 2.09 -13.17
C LYS A 68 -6.83 0.85 -12.29
N GLN A 69 -7.60 0.92 -11.22
CA GLN A 69 -7.74 -0.13 -10.22
C GLN A 69 -8.37 -1.42 -10.77
N VAL A 70 -9.18 -1.30 -11.82
CA VAL A 70 -9.81 -2.47 -12.46
C VAL A 70 -9.02 -2.99 -13.68
N LEU A 71 -7.85 -2.41 -13.95
CA LEU A 71 -6.98 -2.85 -15.03
C LEU A 71 -6.04 -3.97 -14.53
N SER A 72 -5.79 -4.95 -15.38
CA SER A 72 -4.81 -6.04 -15.16
C SER A 72 -3.41 -5.56 -15.59
N LEU A 73 -2.82 -4.65 -14.79
CA LEU A 73 -1.56 -4.00 -15.13
C LEU A 73 -0.32 -4.78 -14.67
N ALA A 74 -0.37 -5.41 -13.51
CA ALA A 74 0.77 -6.11 -12.91
C ALA A 74 0.69 -7.65 -13.05
N GLY A 75 -0.43 -8.19 -13.53
CA GLY A 75 -0.69 -9.61 -13.70
C GLY A 75 -1.98 -9.82 -14.48
N ASP A 76 -2.60 -10.99 -14.33
CA ASP A 76 -3.82 -11.39 -15.07
C ASP A 76 -5.12 -10.88 -14.41
N ARG A 77 -5.02 -10.28 -13.22
CA ARG A 77 -6.19 -9.80 -12.46
C ARG A 77 -6.19 -8.28 -12.34
N PRO A 78 -7.38 -7.66 -12.13
CA PRO A 78 -7.46 -6.27 -11.72
C PRO A 78 -6.60 -5.95 -10.51
N LEU A 79 -5.94 -4.78 -10.47
CA LEU A 79 -5.08 -4.38 -9.35
C LEU A 79 -5.80 -4.43 -8.01
N ILE A 80 -7.07 -4.01 -7.96
CA ILE A 80 -7.86 -4.05 -6.72
C ILE A 80 -8.18 -5.49 -6.29
N ALA A 81 -8.45 -6.40 -7.23
CA ALA A 81 -8.69 -7.80 -6.92
C ALA A 81 -7.43 -8.46 -6.34
N ASP A 82 -6.25 -8.18 -6.92
CA ASP A 82 -4.97 -8.62 -6.36
C ASP A 82 -4.72 -8.00 -4.98
N THR A 83 -5.14 -6.75 -4.77
CA THR A 83 -5.01 -6.07 -3.47
C THR A 83 -5.85 -6.74 -2.39
N VAL A 84 -7.11 -7.09 -2.68
CA VAL A 84 -7.97 -7.83 -1.75
C VAL A 84 -7.45 -9.26 -1.52
N LEU A 85 -7.07 -9.96 -2.59
CA LEU A 85 -6.58 -11.33 -2.50
C LEU A 85 -5.32 -11.48 -1.65
N ARG A 86 -4.36 -10.54 -1.76
CA ARG A 86 -3.10 -10.60 -0.99
C ARG A 86 -3.30 -10.42 0.51
N LEU A 87 -4.41 -9.83 0.94
CA LEU A 87 -4.76 -9.72 2.36
C LEU A 87 -5.16 -11.07 2.97
N HIS A 88 -5.76 -11.96 2.17
CA HIS A 88 -6.14 -13.30 2.61
C HIS A 88 -4.88 -14.20 2.84
N PRO A 89 -4.87 -15.07 3.87
CA PRO A 89 -5.91 -15.36 4.86
C PRO A 89 -5.87 -14.45 6.09
N LEU A 90 -4.97 -13.45 6.16
CA LEU A 90 -4.80 -12.59 7.34
C LEU A 90 -6.06 -11.74 7.60
N ILE A 91 -6.62 -11.16 6.54
CA ILE A 91 -7.83 -10.34 6.61
C ILE A 91 -8.82 -10.92 5.59
N PRO A 92 -9.94 -11.49 6.06
CA PRO A 92 -10.97 -12.03 5.18
C PRO A 92 -11.78 -10.89 4.52
N ALA A 93 -12.43 -11.17 3.39
CA ALA A 93 -13.11 -10.16 2.56
C ALA A 93 -14.24 -9.41 3.29
N ASP A 94 -14.90 -10.04 4.27
CA ASP A 94 -15.93 -9.41 5.12
C ASP A 94 -15.37 -8.33 6.07
N ARG A 95 -14.04 -8.28 6.25
CA ARG A 95 -13.33 -7.24 7.01
C ARG A 95 -12.53 -6.28 6.13
N VAL A 96 -12.78 -6.28 4.84
CA VAL A 96 -12.21 -5.31 3.90
C VAL A 96 -13.26 -4.25 3.60
N LEU A 97 -12.98 -3.00 3.97
CA LEU A 97 -13.74 -1.83 3.50
C LEU A 97 -13.06 -1.28 2.24
N VAL A 98 -13.83 -0.79 1.30
CA VAL A 98 -13.32 -0.11 0.11
C VAL A 98 -13.92 1.28 0.03
N VAL A 99 -13.08 2.31 0.03
CA VAL A 99 -13.53 3.69 -0.16
C VAL A 99 -13.31 4.06 -1.63
N THR A 100 -14.39 4.46 -2.30
CA THR A 100 -14.37 4.78 -3.73
C THR A 100 -15.33 5.93 -4.04
N SER A 101 -15.28 6.50 -5.25
CA SER A 101 -16.22 7.53 -5.68
C SER A 101 -17.38 6.95 -6.48
N ALA A 102 -18.50 7.67 -6.51
CA ALA A 102 -19.73 7.24 -7.17
C ALA A 102 -19.51 6.88 -8.66
N ASP A 103 -18.65 7.64 -9.35
CA ASP A 103 -18.39 7.44 -10.78
C ASP A 103 -17.75 6.09 -11.11
N ILE A 104 -16.94 5.52 -10.21
CA ILE A 104 -16.18 4.30 -10.45
C ILE A 104 -16.64 3.12 -9.58
N ALA A 105 -17.54 3.34 -8.64
CA ALA A 105 -18.04 2.30 -7.73
C ALA A 105 -18.57 1.05 -8.45
N PRO A 106 -19.35 1.15 -9.54
CA PRO A 106 -19.84 -0.04 -10.25
C PRO A 106 -18.71 -0.91 -10.83
N ALA A 107 -17.65 -0.28 -11.35
CA ALA A 107 -16.48 -1.00 -11.89
C ALA A 107 -15.67 -1.68 -10.76
N ILE A 108 -15.54 -1.02 -9.62
CA ILE A 108 -14.87 -1.56 -8.43
C ILE A 108 -15.65 -2.76 -7.88
N GLU A 109 -16.97 -2.63 -7.68
CA GLU A 109 -17.85 -3.71 -7.19
C GLU A 109 -17.75 -4.95 -8.08
N ALA A 110 -17.82 -4.77 -9.40
CA ALA A 110 -17.69 -5.86 -10.36
C ALA A 110 -16.32 -6.57 -10.31
N ALA A 111 -15.25 -5.86 -9.93
CA ALA A 111 -13.89 -6.40 -9.86
C ALA A 111 -13.59 -7.19 -8.58
N ILE A 112 -14.37 -7.02 -7.50
CA ILE A 112 -14.18 -7.64 -6.19
C ILE A 112 -15.49 -8.18 -5.60
N PRO A 113 -16.16 -9.11 -6.30
CA PRO A 113 -17.47 -9.62 -5.88
C PRO A 113 -17.46 -10.38 -4.54
N GLU A 114 -16.27 -10.75 -4.04
CA GLU A 114 -16.09 -11.36 -2.72
C GLU A 114 -16.20 -10.38 -1.55
N VAL A 115 -16.07 -9.07 -1.79
CA VAL A 115 -16.24 -8.02 -0.77
C VAL A 115 -17.72 -7.68 -0.65
N PRO A 116 -18.32 -7.76 0.55
CA PRO A 116 -19.74 -7.42 0.75
C PRO A 116 -20.05 -5.99 0.30
N GLN A 117 -21.21 -5.79 -0.33
CA GLN A 117 -21.62 -4.48 -0.86
C GLN A 117 -21.71 -3.41 0.24
N GLU A 118 -22.13 -3.78 1.45
CA GLU A 118 -22.16 -2.87 2.61
C GLU A 118 -20.75 -2.43 3.09
N ASN A 119 -19.71 -3.02 2.54
CA ASN A 119 -18.31 -2.65 2.79
C ASN A 119 -17.78 -1.64 1.76
N LEU A 120 -18.55 -1.30 0.73
CA LEU A 120 -18.22 -0.22 -0.20
C LEU A 120 -18.71 1.12 0.38
N LEU A 121 -17.76 1.98 0.73
CA LEU A 121 -18.03 3.35 1.18
C LEU A 121 -17.89 4.26 -0.04
N VAL A 122 -19.03 4.72 -0.56
CA VAL A 122 -19.09 5.45 -1.81
C VAL A 122 -19.17 6.96 -1.55
N GLU A 123 -18.07 7.67 -1.81
CA GLU A 123 -18.02 9.13 -1.77
C GLU A 123 -18.80 9.73 -2.94
N PRO A 124 -19.60 10.82 -2.73
CA PRO A 124 -20.29 11.47 -3.84
C PRO A 124 -19.33 12.04 -4.88
N TYR A 125 -18.15 12.46 -4.46
CA TYR A 125 -16.99 12.86 -5.23
C TYR A 125 -15.74 12.69 -4.35
N PRO A 126 -14.51 12.62 -4.92
CA PRO A 126 -13.30 12.40 -4.12
C PRO A 126 -13.08 13.51 -3.07
N LEU A 127 -13.17 13.16 -1.78
CA LEU A 127 -13.04 14.08 -0.64
C LEU A 127 -11.59 14.22 -0.15
N GLY A 128 -10.68 13.40 -0.61
CA GLY A 128 -9.30 13.31 -0.14
C GLY A 128 -9.11 12.16 0.85
N THR A 129 -7.87 11.65 0.91
CA THR A 129 -7.59 10.41 1.67
C THR A 129 -7.74 10.58 3.18
N ALA A 130 -7.64 11.81 3.73
CA ALA A 130 -7.91 12.06 5.15
C ALA A 130 -9.38 11.90 5.50
N ALA A 131 -10.30 12.41 4.66
CA ALA A 131 -11.74 12.24 4.83
C ALA A 131 -12.15 10.76 4.67
N ALA A 132 -11.60 10.07 3.67
CA ALA A 132 -11.81 8.64 3.46
C ALA A 132 -11.35 7.81 4.68
N LEU A 133 -10.20 8.14 5.26
CA LEU A 133 -9.68 7.51 6.49
C LEU A 133 -10.61 7.76 7.69
N ALA A 134 -11.05 9.00 7.89
CA ALA A 134 -11.98 9.36 8.99
C ALA A 134 -13.28 8.56 8.89
N TRP A 135 -13.88 8.53 7.69
CA TRP A 135 -15.11 7.76 7.47
C TRP A 135 -14.92 6.27 7.75
N ALA A 136 -13.90 5.64 7.15
CA ALA A 136 -13.62 4.23 7.35
C ALA A 136 -13.31 3.91 8.84
N ALA A 137 -12.55 4.75 9.54
CA ALA A 137 -12.24 4.59 10.96
C ALA A 137 -13.50 4.63 11.83
N LYS A 138 -14.44 5.57 11.56
CA LYS A 138 -15.75 5.65 12.25
C LYS A 138 -16.60 4.40 12.01
N VAL A 139 -16.65 3.91 10.75
CA VAL A 139 -17.38 2.66 10.40
C VAL A 139 -16.78 1.46 11.14
N ILE A 140 -15.44 1.32 11.16
CA ILE A 140 -14.77 0.24 11.87
C ILE A 140 -15.02 0.34 13.38
N ALA A 141 -14.84 1.53 13.98
CA ALA A 141 -15.09 1.75 15.40
C ALA A 141 -16.52 1.38 15.82
N LYS A 142 -17.51 1.71 14.96
CA LYS A 142 -18.92 1.38 15.18
C LYS A 142 -19.21 -0.12 15.04
N ARG A 143 -18.59 -0.82 14.05
CA ARG A 143 -18.85 -2.23 13.78
C ARG A 143 -18.08 -3.19 14.68
N ALA A 144 -16.83 -2.86 15.00
CA ALA A 144 -15.89 -3.76 15.66
C ALA A 144 -15.30 -3.21 16.97
N GLY A 145 -15.59 -1.96 17.30
CA GLY A 145 -15.13 -1.29 18.52
C GLY A 145 -13.97 -0.33 18.30
N PRO A 146 -13.76 0.64 19.21
CA PRO A 146 -12.75 1.69 19.08
C PRO A 146 -11.31 1.17 19.15
N GLU A 147 -11.10 0.01 19.76
CA GLU A 147 -9.79 -0.64 19.90
C GLU A 147 -9.34 -1.40 18.66
N THR A 148 -10.21 -1.51 17.64
CA THR A 148 -9.94 -2.29 16.44
C THR A 148 -8.74 -1.74 15.68
N ILE A 149 -7.84 -2.66 15.31
CA ILE A 149 -6.68 -2.37 14.46
C ILE A 149 -7.06 -2.59 13.00
N PHE A 150 -6.68 -1.66 12.14
CA PHE A 150 -6.88 -1.78 10.71
C PHE A 150 -5.73 -1.18 9.92
N CYS A 151 -5.49 -1.70 8.72
CA CYS A 151 -4.56 -1.08 7.77
C CYS A 151 -5.30 -0.29 6.70
N THR A 152 -4.69 0.80 6.23
CA THR A 152 -5.06 1.44 4.96
C THR A 152 -4.03 1.10 3.89
N LEU A 153 -4.49 0.90 2.66
CA LEU A 153 -3.64 0.70 1.50
C LEU A 153 -4.35 1.18 0.22
N HIS A 154 -3.57 1.58 -0.79
CA HIS A 154 -4.13 1.93 -2.08
C HIS A 154 -4.48 0.69 -2.90
N ALA A 155 -5.53 0.79 -3.72
CA ALA A 155 -6.04 -0.29 -4.57
C ALA A 155 -5.09 -0.67 -5.72
N ASP A 156 -4.08 0.12 -5.99
CA ASP A 156 -3.28 0.10 -7.21
C ASP A 156 -1.79 -0.15 -6.97
N LEU A 157 -1.46 -0.82 -5.86
CA LEU A 157 -0.09 -1.20 -5.51
C LEU A 157 0.28 -2.58 -6.06
N ALA A 158 1.54 -2.75 -6.48
CA ALA A 158 2.16 -4.05 -6.69
C ALA A 158 2.91 -4.52 -5.43
N VAL A 159 2.82 -5.82 -5.17
CA VAL A 159 3.52 -6.50 -4.08
C VAL A 159 4.04 -7.83 -4.60
N ALA A 160 5.37 -7.98 -4.66
CA ALA A 160 6.00 -9.19 -5.21
C ALA A 160 5.92 -10.39 -4.24
N PHE A 161 5.95 -10.13 -2.93
CA PHE A 161 6.00 -11.18 -1.89
C PHE A 161 4.82 -11.06 -0.92
N PRO A 162 3.62 -11.60 -1.25
CA PRO A 162 2.42 -11.45 -0.43
C PRO A 162 2.54 -12.00 1.01
N GLU A 163 3.35 -13.04 1.22
CA GLU A 163 3.57 -13.58 2.57
C GLU A 163 4.37 -12.61 3.44
N LEU A 164 5.47 -12.05 2.91
CA LEU A 164 6.25 -11.02 3.62
C LEU A 164 5.41 -9.76 3.88
N PHE A 165 4.54 -9.40 2.96
CA PHE A 165 3.58 -8.32 3.15
C PHE A 165 2.67 -8.58 4.35
N ARG A 166 2.02 -9.76 4.45
CA ARG A 166 1.18 -10.13 5.59
C ARG A 166 1.96 -10.18 6.91
N HIS A 167 3.20 -10.67 6.89
CA HIS A 167 4.08 -10.62 8.06
C HIS A 167 4.39 -9.19 8.51
N THR A 168 4.62 -8.29 7.55
CA THR A 168 4.84 -6.86 7.83
C THR A 168 3.60 -6.21 8.43
N LEU A 169 2.39 -6.51 7.90
CA LEU A 169 1.13 -6.03 8.49
C LEU A 169 0.94 -6.48 9.94
N LYS A 170 1.24 -7.75 10.26
CA LYS A 170 1.19 -8.25 11.64
C LYS A 170 2.18 -7.54 12.57
N ALA A 171 3.39 -7.29 12.10
CA ALA A 171 4.38 -6.55 12.88
C ALA A 171 3.95 -5.09 13.11
N ALA A 172 3.39 -4.44 12.09
CA ALA A 172 2.85 -3.08 12.20
C ALA A 172 1.65 -3.02 13.18
N ALA A 173 0.76 -4.02 13.14
CA ALA A 173 -0.37 -4.11 14.06
C ALA A 173 0.09 -4.22 15.52
N ARG A 174 1.12 -5.02 15.79
CA ARG A 174 1.72 -5.13 17.14
C ARG A 174 2.31 -3.80 17.59
N ALA A 175 3.05 -3.11 16.73
CA ALA A 175 3.61 -1.80 17.06
C ALA A 175 2.52 -0.76 17.33
N ALA A 176 1.47 -0.70 16.50
CA ALA A 176 0.34 0.19 16.71
C ALA A 176 -0.41 -0.08 18.03
N THR A 177 -0.53 -1.36 18.42
CA THR A 177 -1.16 -1.76 19.66
C THR A 177 -0.32 -1.42 20.89
N ALA A 178 0.99 -1.72 20.84
CA ALA A 178 1.88 -1.57 21.98
C ALA A 178 2.19 -0.11 22.32
N GLU A 179 2.29 0.75 21.29
CA GLU A 179 2.73 2.14 21.43
C GLU A 179 1.56 3.14 21.34
N GLU A 180 0.34 2.70 21.03
CA GLU A 180 -0.80 3.59 20.72
C GLU A 180 -0.45 4.64 19.66
N ALA A 181 0.34 4.25 18.66
CA ALA A 181 0.94 5.12 17.67
C ALA A 181 0.36 4.88 16.27
N LEU A 182 0.49 5.89 15.42
CA LEU A 182 0.31 5.73 13.99
C LEU A 182 1.53 5.00 13.42
N VAL A 183 1.34 4.00 12.56
CA VAL A 183 2.46 3.24 11.99
C VAL A 183 2.39 3.30 10.47
N ALA A 184 3.39 3.92 9.84
CA ALA A 184 3.57 3.86 8.39
C ALA A 184 4.48 2.69 8.01
N ILE A 185 4.25 2.08 6.84
CA ILE A 185 5.18 1.10 6.27
C ILE A 185 6.01 1.82 5.22
N GLY A 186 7.33 1.76 5.40
CA GLY A 186 8.30 2.35 4.49
C GLY A 186 9.00 1.31 3.64
N ALA A 187 9.34 1.65 2.40
CA ALA A 187 10.20 0.84 1.54
C ALA A 187 11.58 1.50 1.36
N ARG A 188 12.62 0.71 1.06
CA ARG A 188 13.96 1.28 0.82
C ARG A 188 13.93 2.20 -0.39
N ALA A 189 14.38 3.43 -0.22
CA ALA A 189 14.51 4.38 -1.31
C ALA A 189 15.79 4.05 -2.12
N THR A 190 15.60 3.55 -3.34
CA THR A 190 16.70 3.09 -4.21
C THR A 190 17.07 4.12 -5.30
N ARG A 191 16.24 5.14 -5.51
CA ARG A 191 16.44 6.23 -6.48
C ARG A 191 15.73 7.49 -6.01
N PRO A 192 16.13 8.69 -6.47
CA PRO A 192 15.38 9.92 -6.20
C PRO A 192 14.08 9.92 -7.00
N GLU A 193 12.94 9.78 -6.31
CA GLU A 193 11.61 9.76 -6.90
C GLU A 193 10.77 10.91 -6.36
N PRO A 194 10.62 12.02 -7.09
CA PRO A 194 9.87 13.19 -6.64
C PRO A 194 8.37 12.95 -6.46
N GLY A 195 7.85 11.85 -7.03
CA GLY A 195 6.45 11.47 -6.90
C GLY A 195 6.06 10.86 -5.57
N PHE A 196 7.05 10.50 -4.72
CA PHE A 196 6.81 9.79 -3.47
C PHE A 196 6.99 10.65 -2.23
N GLY A 197 6.37 10.23 -1.13
CA GLY A 197 6.68 10.70 0.21
C GLY A 197 7.93 10.01 0.76
N TYR A 198 8.66 10.70 1.63
CA TYR A 198 9.88 10.22 2.28
C TYR A 198 9.74 10.27 3.80
N ILE A 199 10.09 9.18 4.46
CA ILE A 199 10.03 9.02 5.91
C ILE A 199 11.46 8.93 6.42
N ILE A 200 11.89 9.87 7.27
CA ILE A 200 13.19 9.86 7.91
C ILE A 200 13.03 9.29 9.32
N PRO A 201 13.52 8.06 9.59
CA PRO A 201 13.49 7.52 10.93
C PRO A 201 14.53 8.17 11.84
N PHE A 202 14.26 8.22 13.14
CA PHE A 202 15.32 8.49 14.11
C PHE A 202 16.36 7.35 14.08
N ALA A 203 17.63 7.74 14.23
CA ALA A 203 18.73 6.81 14.38
C ALA A 203 18.67 6.13 15.76
N GLY A 204 17.74 5.21 15.95
CA GLY A 204 17.57 4.45 17.18
C GLY A 204 18.57 3.30 17.32
N THR A 205 18.86 2.91 18.55
CA THR A 205 19.66 1.72 18.87
C THR A 205 18.95 0.44 18.46
N ALA A 206 19.68 -0.68 18.32
CA ALA A 206 19.09 -1.98 18.07
C ALA A 206 18.10 -2.41 19.16
N SER A 207 18.38 -2.01 20.42
CA SER A 207 17.51 -2.29 21.58
C SER A 207 16.17 -1.54 21.47
N GLU A 208 16.19 -0.25 21.10
CA GLU A 208 14.98 0.56 20.91
C GLU A 208 14.13 0.02 19.77
N ARG A 209 14.73 -0.34 18.64
CA ARG A 209 14.00 -0.98 17.53
C ARG A 209 13.39 -2.32 17.92
N SER A 210 14.11 -3.13 18.71
CA SER A 210 13.59 -4.40 19.20
C SER A 210 12.41 -4.21 20.16
N ALA A 211 12.46 -3.20 21.01
CA ALA A 211 11.37 -2.84 21.93
C ALA A 211 10.10 -2.42 21.16
N LEU A 212 10.27 -1.75 20.02
CA LEU A 212 9.17 -1.32 19.11
C LEU A 212 8.76 -2.38 18.08
N GLY A 213 9.14 -3.65 18.28
CA GLY A 213 8.81 -4.73 17.34
C GLY A 213 9.43 -4.58 15.94
N GLY A 214 10.55 -3.86 15.84
CA GLY A 214 11.25 -3.54 14.58
C GLY A 214 10.89 -2.17 14.01
N ALA A 215 9.85 -1.50 14.51
CA ALA A 215 9.52 -0.14 14.11
C ALA A 215 10.52 0.89 14.66
N GLN A 216 10.52 2.08 14.08
CA GLN A 216 11.34 3.21 14.49
C GLN A 216 10.47 4.46 14.61
N ARG A 217 10.78 5.35 15.54
CA ARG A 217 10.15 6.67 15.59
C ARG A 217 10.51 7.48 14.35
N VAL A 218 9.54 8.22 13.82
CA VAL A 218 9.77 9.11 12.67
C VAL A 218 10.28 10.44 13.15
N GLN A 219 11.40 10.88 12.58
CA GLN A 219 11.95 12.21 12.82
C GLN A 219 11.23 13.25 11.97
N ARG A 220 10.94 12.93 10.71
CA ARG A 220 10.31 13.84 9.75
C ARG A 220 9.69 13.06 8.60
N PHE A 221 8.55 13.54 8.14
CA PHE A 221 7.90 13.14 6.90
C PHE A 221 8.01 14.26 5.86
N VAL A 222 8.33 13.93 4.62
CA VAL A 222 8.45 14.90 3.50
C VAL A 222 7.70 14.38 2.30
N GLU A 223 6.62 15.06 1.91
CA GLU A 223 5.79 14.67 0.77
C GLU A 223 6.31 15.32 -0.52
N LYS A 224 6.54 14.51 -1.52
CA LYS A 224 6.91 14.91 -2.89
C LYS A 224 8.00 15.98 -2.96
N PRO A 225 9.23 15.70 -2.48
CA PRO A 225 10.35 16.62 -2.55
C PRO A 225 10.81 16.83 -4.01
N SER A 226 11.65 17.86 -4.23
CA SER A 226 12.38 17.96 -5.50
C SER A 226 13.37 16.79 -5.66
N ALA A 227 13.84 16.52 -6.88
CA ALA A 227 14.80 15.43 -7.15
C ALA A 227 16.07 15.56 -6.30
N ASP A 228 16.63 16.78 -6.18
CA ASP A 228 17.82 17.06 -5.37
C ASP A 228 17.56 16.82 -3.88
N ALA A 229 16.39 17.26 -3.39
CA ALA A 229 15.99 17.00 -2.01
C ALA A 229 15.77 15.50 -1.75
N ALA A 230 15.17 14.78 -2.69
CA ALA A 230 14.98 13.33 -2.62
C ALA A 230 16.34 12.60 -2.53
N GLN A 231 17.30 12.99 -3.36
CA GLN A 231 18.67 12.43 -3.30
C GLN A 231 19.35 12.68 -1.94
N ALA A 232 19.18 13.89 -1.39
CA ALA A 232 19.73 14.22 -0.06
C ALA A 232 19.03 13.41 1.05
N LEU A 233 17.72 13.17 0.96
CA LEU A 233 16.97 12.37 1.91
C LEU A 233 17.39 10.89 1.89
N ILE A 234 17.66 10.32 0.71
CA ILE A 234 18.20 8.97 0.58
C ILE A 234 19.54 8.85 1.32
N GLY A 235 20.42 9.85 1.17
CA GLY A 235 21.70 9.91 1.89
C GLY A 235 21.55 9.96 3.42
N GLN A 236 20.41 10.38 3.93
CA GLN A 236 20.05 10.37 5.37
C GLN A 236 19.38 9.06 5.82
N GLY A 237 19.24 8.06 4.94
CA GLY A 237 18.58 6.79 5.25
C GLY A 237 17.05 6.87 5.23
N ALA A 238 16.47 7.84 4.53
CA ALA A 238 15.02 7.93 4.38
C ALA A 238 14.45 6.73 3.63
N LEU A 239 13.24 6.35 4.02
CA LEU A 239 12.43 5.33 3.35
C LEU A 239 11.37 6.02 2.48
N TRP A 240 10.95 5.40 1.40
CA TRP A 240 9.74 5.80 0.69
C TRP A 240 8.50 5.49 1.53
N ASN A 241 7.54 6.41 1.54
CA ASN A 241 6.20 6.11 2.02
C ASN A 241 5.48 5.18 1.02
N THR A 242 5.09 4.00 1.46
CA THR A 242 4.37 3.05 0.59
C THR A 242 2.88 3.37 0.45
N GLY A 243 2.35 4.32 1.22
CA GLY A 243 0.92 4.56 1.35
C GLY A 243 0.17 3.48 2.14
N ILE A 244 0.90 2.55 2.75
CA ILE A 244 0.34 1.52 3.62
C ILE A 244 0.59 1.93 5.07
N CYS A 245 -0.48 2.06 5.84
CA CYS A 245 -0.39 2.45 7.24
C CYS A 245 -1.22 1.53 8.11
N MET A 246 -0.86 1.44 9.38
CA MET A 246 -1.57 0.69 10.40
C MET A 246 -2.07 1.63 11.49
N TRP A 247 -3.32 1.46 11.90
CA TRP A 247 -4.04 2.34 12.78
C TRP A 247 -4.80 1.56 13.86
N ARG A 248 -4.94 2.15 15.03
CA ARG A 248 -5.98 1.81 15.99
C ARG A 248 -7.12 2.83 15.83
N ALA A 249 -8.37 2.39 15.75
CA ALA A 249 -9.47 3.24 15.30
C ALA A 249 -9.62 4.53 16.13
N HIS A 250 -9.64 4.46 17.46
CA HIS A 250 -9.74 5.67 18.30
C HIS A 250 -8.46 6.52 18.19
N VAL A 251 -7.25 5.91 18.14
CA VAL A 251 -5.99 6.67 18.07
C VAL A 251 -5.91 7.50 16.80
N VAL A 252 -6.30 6.94 15.65
CA VAL A 252 -6.28 7.70 14.40
C VAL A 252 -7.37 8.77 14.36
N LEU A 253 -8.56 8.52 14.94
CA LEU A 253 -9.61 9.53 15.02
C LEU A 253 -9.18 10.72 15.89
N ASP A 254 -8.58 10.46 17.04
CA ASP A 254 -8.02 11.50 17.92
C ASP A 254 -6.86 12.26 17.26
N ALA A 255 -6.03 11.56 16.46
CA ALA A 255 -4.95 12.20 15.72
C ALA A 255 -5.48 13.08 14.57
N LEU A 256 -6.50 12.64 13.85
CA LEU A 256 -7.17 13.43 12.81
C LEU A 256 -7.79 14.69 13.40
N GLU A 257 -8.48 14.60 14.53
CA GLU A 257 -9.06 15.76 15.21
C GLU A 257 -7.99 16.78 15.60
N ARG A 258 -6.83 16.33 16.10
CA ARG A 258 -5.74 17.20 16.54
C ARG A 258 -4.94 17.84 15.40
N HIS A 259 -4.70 17.09 14.32
CA HIS A 259 -3.71 17.49 13.31
C HIS A 259 -4.31 17.87 11.95
N THR A 260 -5.61 17.59 11.71
CA THR A 260 -6.27 17.76 10.41
C THR A 260 -7.45 18.72 10.51
N PRO A 261 -7.20 20.03 10.64
CA PRO A 261 -8.27 21.03 10.79
C PRO A 261 -9.20 21.09 9.56
N GLU A 262 -8.81 20.53 8.43
CA GLU A 262 -9.62 20.35 7.23
C GLU A 262 -10.82 19.41 7.45
N LEU A 263 -10.77 18.59 8.52
CA LEU A 263 -11.90 17.79 9.02
C LEU A 263 -12.51 18.52 10.22
N THR A 264 -13.39 19.47 9.94
CA THR A 264 -13.97 20.31 10.99
C THR A 264 -14.77 19.51 12.02
N PRO A 265 -14.94 19.99 13.28
CA PRO A 265 -15.77 19.32 14.27
C PRO A 265 -17.21 19.07 13.80
N GLU A 266 -17.77 19.99 13.01
CA GLU A 266 -19.09 19.87 12.42
C GLU A 266 -19.16 18.76 11.38
N ALA A 267 -18.12 18.63 10.53
CA ALA A 267 -18.00 17.53 9.58
C ALA A 267 -17.90 16.17 10.30
N MET A 268 -17.07 16.07 11.33
CA MET A 268 -16.94 14.85 12.13
C MET A 268 -18.25 14.49 12.86
N THR A 269 -19.01 15.49 13.32
CA THR A 269 -20.34 15.28 13.91
C THR A 269 -21.35 14.76 12.89
N ALA A 270 -21.36 15.32 11.67
CA ALA A 270 -22.20 14.84 10.58
C ALA A 270 -21.90 13.36 10.26
N LEU A 271 -20.63 13.00 10.24
CA LEU A 271 -20.19 11.61 10.02
C LEU A 271 -20.66 10.66 11.14
N ASP A 272 -20.65 11.11 12.41
CA ASP A 272 -21.11 10.31 13.56
C ASP A 272 -22.61 9.96 13.48
N VAL A 273 -23.42 10.86 12.95
CA VAL A 273 -24.86 10.62 12.76
C VAL A 273 -25.19 9.97 11.42
N GLY A 274 -24.19 9.73 10.58
CA GLY A 274 -24.36 9.09 9.26
C GLY A 274 -24.86 10.04 8.17
N ASP A 275 -24.74 11.35 8.37
CA ASP A 275 -25.03 12.36 7.36
C ASP A 275 -23.83 12.59 6.45
N HIS A 276 -23.64 11.65 5.51
CA HIS A 276 -22.50 11.67 4.58
C HIS A 276 -22.57 12.83 3.58
N ALA A 277 -23.75 13.37 3.30
CA ALA A 277 -23.91 14.52 2.41
C ALA A 277 -23.36 15.79 3.07
N THR A 278 -23.79 16.09 4.28
CA THR A 278 -23.26 17.22 5.06
C THR A 278 -21.77 17.05 5.36
N PHE A 279 -21.31 15.84 5.67
CA PHE A 279 -19.88 15.55 5.80
C PHE A 279 -19.10 15.95 4.55
N ALA A 280 -19.56 15.52 3.36
CA ALA A 280 -18.90 15.83 2.11
C ALA A 280 -18.85 17.33 1.77
N GLU A 281 -19.86 18.10 2.18
CA GLU A 281 -19.92 19.55 1.98
C GLU A 281 -18.99 20.33 2.93
N LEU A 282 -18.73 19.81 4.13
CA LEU A 282 -17.98 20.50 5.17
C LEU A 282 -16.49 20.20 5.20
N VAL A 283 -16.05 19.11 4.57
CA VAL A 283 -14.62 18.77 4.56
C VAL A 283 -13.84 19.54 3.49
N GLU A 284 -12.66 20.01 3.84
CA GLU A 284 -11.69 20.49 2.88
C GLU A 284 -10.79 19.33 2.42
N ARG A 285 -10.54 19.26 1.12
CA ARG A 285 -9.79 18.14 0.53
C ARG A 285 -8.33 18.17 0.92
N VAL A 286 -7.91 17.20 1.71
CA VAL A 286 -6.51 16.98 2.11
C VAL A 286 -6.15 15.49 2.06
N SER A 287 -4.89 15.19 1.77
CA SER A 287 -4.40 13.81 1.85
C SER A 287 -3.95 13.46 3.28
N VAL A 288 -3.94 12.17 3.60
CA VAL A 288 -3.40 11.65 4.88
C VAL A 288 -1.95 12.08 5.08
N GLU A 289 -1.16 12.12 4.01
CA GLU A 289 0.24 12.52 4.04
C GLU A 289 0.42 13.97 4.54
N HIS A 290 -0.34 14.90 3.96
CA HIS A 290 -0.27 16.32 4.33
C HIS A 290 -1.07 16.65 5.59
N GLY A 291 -2.25 16.06 5.73
CA GLY A 291 -3.18 16.35 6.83
C GLY A 291 -2.77 15.72 8.15
N LEU A 292 -2.16 14.53 8.10
CA LEU A 292 -1.88 13.75 9.31
C LEU A 292 -0.40 13.37 9.43
N LEU A 293 0.19 12.61 8.48
CA LEU A 293 1.52 12.05 8.66
C LEU A 293 2.63 13.10 8.79
N ALA A 294 2.54 14.20 8.01
CA ALA A 294 3.51 15.28 8.07
C ALA A 294 3.37 16.18 9.32
N ARG A 295 2.22 16.10 10.02
CA ARG A 295 1.91 16.96 11.17
C ARG A 295 1.95 16.21 12.50
N SER A 296 1.90 14.87 12.47
CA SER A 296 1.89 14.05 13.67
C SER A 296 3.28 13.97 14.30
N ASP A 297 3.33 14.09 15.62
CA ASP A 297 4.51 13.90 16.47
C ASP A 297 4.63 12.47 17.03
N HIS A 298 3.61 11.63 16.83
CA HIS A 298 3.57 10.23 17.30
C HIS A 298 3.42 9.24 16.13
N LEU A 299 4.38 9.27 15.21
CA LEU A 299 4.45 8.42 14.05
C LEU A 299 5.63 7.44 14.16
N LEU A 300 5.36 6.18 13.91
CA LEU A 300 6.36 5.13 13.74
C LEU A 300 6.48 4.73 12.27
N VAL A 301 7.62 4.21 11.87
CA VAL A 301 7.82 3.58 10.58
C VAL A 301 8.38 2.17 10.75
N LEU A 302 7.80 1.22 10.01
CA LEU A 302 8.29 -0.15 9.89
C LEU A 302 8.81 -0.37 8.47
N LEU A 303 10.02 -0.91 8.33
CA LEU A 303 10.56 -1.26 7.01
C LEU A 303 9.82 -2.48 6.45
N GLY A 304 9.27 -2.34 5.24
CA GLY A 304 8.65 -3.42 4.48
C GLY A 304 9.55 -3.86 3.32
N GLU A 305 9.94 -5.13 3.30
CA GLU A 305 10.79 -5.73 2.25
C GLU A 305 10.02 -6.76 1.41
N PHE A 306 8.79 -6.41 1.03
CA PHE A 306 7.86 -7.29 0.31
C PHE A 306 7.78 -7.01 -1.19
N GLY A 307 8.74 -6.27 -1.75
CA GLY A 307 8.77 -5.96 -3.18
C GLY A 307 7.63 -5.01 -3.59
N TRP A 308 7.53 -3.86 -2.88
CA TRP A 308 6.54 -2.83 -3.16
C TRP A 308 6.90 -2.00 -4.41
N ASP A 309 5.88 -1.72 -5.24
CA ASP A 309 5.91 -0.68 -6.29
C ASP A 309 4.54 0.01 -6.37
N ASP A 310 4.53 1.30 -6.71
CA ASP A 310 3.31 2.10 -6.77
C ASP A 310 2.51 1.90 -8.06
N VAL A 311 3.10 1.24 -9.06
CA VAL A 311 2.50 1.07 -10.41
C VAL A 311 1.90 2.40 -10.91
N GLY A 312 2.61 3.52 -10.72
CA GLY A 312 2.08 4.87 -10.96
C GLY A 312 2.12 5.32 -12.42
N THR A 313 2.96 4.69 -13.23
CA THR A 313 3.20 5.04 -14.64
C THR A 313 3.44 3.81 -15.50
N TRP A 314 3.38 3.97 -16.81
CA TRP A 314 3.76 2.91 -17.76
C TRP A 314 5.20 2.40 -17.53
N GLY A 315 6.12 3.29 -17.20
CA GLY A 315 7.51 2.93 -16.88
C GLY A 315 7.64 2.07 -15.62
N SER A 316 6.73 2.20 -14.65
CA SER A 316 6.75 1.36 -13.44
C SER A 316 6.29 -0.08 -13.72
N LEU A 317 5.52 -0.31 -14.79
CA LEU A 317 5.11 -1.67 -15.18
C LEU A 317 6.31 -2.58 -15.51
N ARG A 318 7.42 -2.02 -16.00
CA ARG A 318 8.64 -2.79 -16.22
C ARG A 318 9.20 -3.42 -14.93
N ARG A 319 8.93 -2.82 -13.77
CA ARG A 319 9.37 -3.34 -12.46
C ARG A 319 8.35 -4.29 -11.85
N ALA A 320 7.09 -4.17 -12.25
CA ALA A 320 5.96 -4.94 -11.70
C ALA A 320 5.59 -6.18 -12.53
N ARG A 321 6.21 -6.36 -13.71
CA ARG A 321 5.94 -7.47 -14.66
C ARG A 321 7.16 -8.33 -14.89
N GLU A 322 6.92 -9.55 -15.33
CA GLU A 322 7.94 -10.38 -15.93
C GLU A 322 8.39 -9.78 -17.27
N LEU A 323 9.68 -9.71 -17.47
CA LEU A 323 10.33 -9.24 -18.69
C LEU A 323 11.10 -10.38 -19.32
N ASP A 324 11.27 -10.34 -20.65
CA ASP A 324 12.22 -11.22 -21.34
C ASP A 324 13.68 -10.82 -21.06
N ASP A 325 14.63 -11.57 -21.61
CA ASP A 325 16.08 -11.35 -21.40
C ASP A 325 16.54 -9.99 -21.96
N GLU A 326 15.84 -9.43 -22.95
CA GLU A 326 16.08 -8.12 -23.57
C GLU A 326 15.34 -6.98 -22.84
N GLY A 327 14.59 -7.30 -21.77
CA GLY A 327 13.88 -6.33 -20.95
C GLY A 327 12.57 -5.84 -21.56
N ASN A 328 11.97 -6.58 -22.48
CA ASN A 328 10.64 -6.29 -22.99
C ASN A 328 9.55 -6.93 -22.13
N GLY A 329 8.41 -6.27 -22.02
CA GLY A 329 7.22 -6.77 -21.32
C GLY A 329 5.97 -6.66 -22.16
N GLY A 330 5.16 -7.72 -22.22
CA GLY A 330 3.94 -7.74 -23.02
C GLY A 330 2.70 -8.20 -22.25
N VAL A 331 1.53 -7.69 -22.67
CA VAL A 331 0.22 -8.23 -22.32
C VAL A 331 -0.55 -8.47 -23.61
N GLY A 332 -1.27 -9.59 -23.68
CA GLY A 332 -1.91 -10.03 -24.91
C GLY A 332 -0.89 -10.61 -25.90
N HIS A 333 -1.23 -10.62 -27.17
CA HIS A 333 -0.35 -11.17 -28.21
C HIS A 333 0.67 -10.11 -28.67
N ALA A 334 1.83 -10.07 -28.01
CA ALA A 334 2.95 -9.19 -28.35
C ALA A 334 4.18 -10.01 -28.71
N LEU A 335 4.87 -9.64 -29.79
CA LEU A 335 6.11 -10.27 -30.26
C LEU A 335 7.21 -9.21 -30.33
N PHE A 336 8.40 -9.53 -29.81
CA PHE A 336 9.57 -8.67 -29.83
C PHE A 336 10.67 -9.36 -30.65
N ILE A 337 11.18 -8.68 -31.66
CA ILE A 337 12.18 -9.19 -32.59
C ILE A 337 13.25 -8.10 -32.78
N ASP A 338 14.50 -8.37 -32.42
CA ASP A 338 15.58 -7.39 -32.50
C ASP A 338 15.15 -6.07 -31.81
N ALA A 339 14.58 -6.18 -30.58
CA ALA A 339 13.91 -5.09 -29.88
C ALA A 339 14.19 -5.17 -28.38
N GLU A 340 14.54 -4.04 -27.73
CA GLU A 340 14.96 -4.01 -26.33
C GLU A 340 14.13 -3.01 -25.50
N SER A 341 13.89 -3.36 -24.24
CA SER A 341 13.33 -2.42 -23.26
C SER A 341 11.97 -1.84 -23.62
N ASN A 342 11.10 -2.56 -24.34
CA ASN A 342 9.79 -2.12 -24.74
C ASN A 342 8.69 -2.62 -23.79
N ILE A 343 7.56 -1.92 -23.78
CA ILE A 343 6.31 -2.40 -23.17
C ILE A 343 5.24 -2.40 -24.27
N ALA A 344 4.60 -3.55 -24.47
CA ALA A 344 3.46 -3.71 -25.34
C ALA A 344 2.23 -4.14 -24.56
N HIS A 345 1.07 -3.56 -24.87
CA HIS A 345 -0.23 -3.99 -24.36
C HIS A 345 -1.20 -4.13 -25.53
N ALA A 346 -1.57 -5.36 -25.85
CA ALA A 346 -2.53 -5.68 -26.91
C ALA A 346 -3.79 -6.26 -26.28
N GLU A 347 -4.92 -5.61 -26.48
CA GLU A 347 -6.22 -6.03 -25.94
C GLU A 347 -7.21 -6.25 -27.09
N GLY A 348 -7.75 -7.46 -27.18
CA GLY A 348 -8.63 -7.93 -28.24
C GLY A 348 -8.17 -9.28 -28.80
N SER A 349 -9.11 -10.20 -29.08
CA SER A 349 -8.83 -11.57 -29.52
C SER A 349 -8.01 -11.64 -30.82
N ASP A 350 -8.15 -10.65 -31.70
CA ASP A 350 -7.54 -10.62 -33.03
C ASP A 350 -6.38 -9.63 -33.14
N MET A 351 -5.97 -9.03 -31.99
CA MET A 351 -4.88 -8.06 -31.96
C MET A 351 -3.53 -8.76 -31.74
N CYS A 352 -2.60 -8.54 -32.66
CA CYS A 352 -1.19 -8.93 -32.50
C CYS A 352 -0.34 -7.69 -32.69
N THR A 353 0.56 -7.41 -31.74
CA THR A 353 1.50 -6.31 -31.78
C THR A 353 2.90 -6.85 -31.99
N VAL A 354 3.56 -6.48 -33.08
CA VAL A 354 4.93 -6.86 -33.39
C VAL A 354 5.84 -5.64 -33.31
N LEU A 355 6.87 -5.71 -32.45
CA LEU A 355 7.93 -4.70 -32.38
C LEU A 355 9.20 -5.30 -32.98
N TYR A 356 9.72 -4.65 -34.04
CA TYR A 356 10.91 -5.10 -34.76
C TYR A 356 11.92 -3.96 -34.91
N GLY A 357 13.15 -4.17 -34.41
CA GLY A 357 14.25 -3.24 -34.55
C GLY A 357 14.02 -1.90 -33.82
N VAL A 358 13.31 -1.90 -32.66
CA VAL A 358 12.96 -0.71 -31.90
C VAL A 358 13.15 -0.89 -30.41
N ASP A 359 13.52 0.20 -29.71
CA ASP A 359 13.86 0.16 -28.30
C ASP A 359 13.14 1.27 -27.53
N GLY A 360 12.86 0.98 -26.24
CA GLY A 360 12.34 1.94 -25.26
C GLY A 360 10.95 2.46 -25.57
N LEU A 361 10.14 1.72 -26.31
CA LEU A 361 8.79 2.12 -26.68
C LEU A 361 7.71 1.58 -25.73
N LEU A 362 6.65 2.35 -25.60
CA LEU A 362 5.34 1.92 -25.15
C LEU A 362 4.42 1.80 -26.37
N VAL A 363 3.83 0.64 -26.58
CA VAL A 363 2.80 0.39 -27.59
C VAL A 363 1.55 -0.15 -26.93
N VAL A 364 0.44 0.56 -27.08
CA VAL A 364 -0.88 0.12 -26.57
C VAL A 364 -1.81 -0.03 -27.76
N SER A 365 -2.22 -1.25 -28.05
CA SER A 365 -3.10 -1.61 -29.16
C SER A 365 -4.45 -2.07 -28.61
N LEU A 366 -5.48 -1.28 -28.91
CA LEU A 366 -6.87 -1.52 -28.51
C LEU A 366 -7.75 -1.56 -29.76
N PRO A 367 -8.93 -2.18 -29.74
CA PRO A 367 -9.87 -2.12 -30.86
C PRO A 367 -10.10 -0.67 -31.33
N GLY A 368 -9.65 -0.36 -32.55
CA GLY A 368 -9.77 0.97 -33.17
C GLY A 368 -8.89 2.08 -32.61
N LEU A 369 -7.88 1.79 -31.78
CA LEU A 369 -6.87 2.75 -31.35
C LEU A 369 -5.53 2.07 -31.13
N THR A 370 -4.48 2.60 -31.75
CA THR A 370 -3.11 2.26 -31.38
C THR A 370 -2.39 3.50 -30.89
N PHE A 371 -1.83 3.43 -29.69
CA PHE A 371 -1.02 4.48 -29.10
C PHE A 371 0.43 4.04 -29.03
N VAL A 372 1.32 4.87 -29.57
CA VAL A 372 2.77 4.62 -29.57
C VAL A 372 3.49 5.85 -29.02
N THR A 373 4.37 5.64 -28.06
CA THR A 373 5.23 6.70 -27.50
C THR A 373 6.51 6.08 -26.93
N THR A 374 7.48 6.89 -26.54
CA THR A 374 8.62 6.41 -25.76
C THR A 374 8.22 6.21 -24.29
N LEU A 375 8.86 5.27 -23.60
CA LEU A 375 8.63 5.06 -22.16
C LEU A 375 8.94 6.31 -21.32
N GLU A 376 9.88 7.16 -21.78
CA GLU A 376 10.19 8.43 -21.16
C GLU A 376 8.98 9.39 -21.21
N LYS A 377 8.39 9.60 -22.39
CA LYS A 377 7.20 10.45 -22.55
C LYS A 377 5.95 9.88 -21.87
N ALA A 378 5.87 8.57 -21.73
CA ALA A 378 4.75 7.88 -21.08
C ALA A 378 4.67 8.15 -19.56
N THR A 379 5.67 8.81 -18.97
CA THR A 379 5.66 9.19 -17.55
C THR A 379 4.65 10.28 -17.23
N ASP A 380 4.38 11.19 -18.17
CA ASP A 380 3.35 12.23 -18.04
C ASP A 380 2.61 12.46 -19.37
N LEU A 381 1.37 12.01 -19.42
CA LEU A 381 0.50 12.12 -20.61
C LEU A 381 -0.42 13.34 -20.59
N ARG A 382 -0.34 14.23 -19.59
CA ARG A 382 -1.25 15.39 -19.48
C ARG A 382 -1.20 16.28 -20.71
N ALA A 383 0.00 16.64 -21.15
CA ALA A 383 0.17 17.48 -22.33
C ALA A 383 -0.37 16.85 -23.62
N LEU A 384 -0.38 15.51 -23.72
CA LEU A 384 -1.03 14.78 -24.81
C LEU A 384 -2.56 14.88 -24.69
N LEU A 385 -3.08 14.55 -23.50
CA LEU A 385 -4.53 14.51 -23.26
C LEU A 385 -5.21 15.86 -23.51
N ASP A 386 -4.52 16.96 -23.20
CA ASP A 386 -5.01 18.33 -23.44
C ASP A 386 -5.12 18.67 -24.93
N GLN A 387 -4.36 17.99 -25.80
CA GLN A 387 -4.35 18.21 -27.25
C GLN A 387 -5.25 17.23 -28.01
N LEU A 388 -5.69 16.14 -27.38
CA LEU A 388 -6.53 15.15 -28.04
C LEU A 388 -7.99 15.64 -28.19
N PRO A 389 -8.63 15.39 -29.33
CA PRO A 389 -10.08 15.55 -29.47
C PRO A 389 -10.81 14.73 -28.40
N GLU A 390 -11.92 15.25 -27.90
CA GLU A 390 -12.72 14.58 -26.88
C GLU A 390 -13.16 13.17 -27.31
N SER A 391 -13.51 12.97 -28.57
CA SER A 391 -13.87 11.67 -29.14
C SER A 391 -12.77 10.62 -29.11
N VAL A 392 -11.51 11.03 -28.98
CA VAL A 392 -10.36 10.14 -28.82
C VAL A 392 -9.98 9.98 -27.35
N ARG A 393 -10.07 11.08 -26.60
CA ARG A 393 -9.71 11.14 -25.19
C ARG A 393 -10.69 10.34 -24.31
N VAL A 394 -11.99 10.47 -24.57
CA VAL A 394 -13.08 9.81 -23.84
C VAL A 394 -13.66 8.72 -24.71
N ARG A 395 -12.96 7.60 -24.86
CA ARG A 395 -13.52 6.44 -25.57
C ARG A 395 -14.28 5.55 -24.59
N ASP A 396 -15.56 5.35 -24.87
CA ASP A 396 -16.30 4.21 -24.35
C ASP A 396 -15.75 2.97 -25.08
N GLN A 397 -14.90 2.20 -24.41
CA GLN A 397 -14.53 0.89 -24.94
C GLN A 397 -15.75 -0.02 -24.86
N PRO A 398 -16.07 -0.79 -25.91
CA PRO A 398 -17.04 -1.87 -25.77
C PRO A 398 -16.54 -2.83 -24.69
N ALA A 399 -17.46 -3.25 -23.84
CA ALA A 399 -17.25 -4.22 -22.75
C ALA A 399 -16.74 -5.56 -23.30
#